data_1807adcd50c4dcbd33a0f9c61c42a0dd
#
_entry.id   1807adcd50c4dcbd33a0f9c61c42a0dd
#
_cell.length_a   1.000
_cell.length_b   1.000
_cell.length_c   1.000
_cell.angle_alpha   90.00
_cell.angle_beta   90.00
_cell.angle_gamma   90.00
#
_symmetry.space_group_name_H-M   'P 1'
#
loop_
_entity.id
_entity.type
_entity.pdbx_description
1 polymer ?
#
loop_
_entity_poly.entity_id
_entity_poly.type
_entity_poly.pdbx_seq_one_letter_code
_entity_poly.pdbx_strand_id
1 'polypeptide(L)'
;MMSFDIEYEGLSTVDDFLYRFGLEDGGDAQQAVDNAVLAWNQMYLPMLTGDLAQAAYAATKPGSGQVIYPGPYAHYVYIGEVYGPNFPIFDDDSGIPTRWYSIPGMKKHPTGKKMNYTLDFNPLAGPYWNERMKADHMEDILQEVRNVTNR
;
A
#
# COMPACT_ATOMS: atom_id res chain seq x y z
N MET A 1 11.30 -25.42 31.56
CA MET A 1 10.53 -24.30 31.03
C MET A 1 10.01 -23.48 32.21
N MET A 2 10.34 -22.21 32.28
CA MET A 2 9.77 -21.31 33.30
C MET A 2 8.53 -20.63 32.70
N SER A 3 7.41 -20.66 33.39
CA SER A 3 6.23 -19.86 33.07
C SER A 3 6.06 -18.79 34.15
N PHE A 4 5.72 -17.59 33.74
CA PHE A 4 5.40 -16.50 34.64
C PHE A 4 3.93 -16.16 34.47
N ASP A 5 3.16 -16.21 35.54
CA ASP A 5 1.81 -15.68 35.57
C ASP A 5 1.92 -14.20 35.97
N ILE A 6 1.45 -13.33 35.09
CA ILE A 6 1.44 -11.89 35.31
C ILE A 6 0.01 -11.51 35.69
N GLU A 7 -0.20 -11.15 36.93
CA GLU A 7 -1.47 -10.58 37.38
C GLU A 7 -1.40 -9.06 37.33
N TYR A 8 -2.36 -8.45 36.61
CA TYR A 8 -2.50 -7.00 36.55
C TYR A 8 -3.63 -6.56 37.48
N GLU A 9 -3.32 -5.63 38.35
CA GLU A 9 -4.33 -5.03 39.21
C GLU A 9 -5.37 -4.27 38.39
N GLY A 10 -6.63 -4.70 38.46
CA GLY A 10 -7.72 -4.12 37.71
C GLY A 10 -8.00 -4.69 36.31
N LEU A 11 -7.25 -5.74 35.90
CA LEU A 11 -7.48 -6.47 34.67
C LEU A 11 -7.60 -7.96 34.99
N SER A 12 -8.70 -8.59 34.54
CA SER A 12 -8.97 -9.98 34.89
C SER A 12 -8.28 -10.97 33.94
N THR A 13 -7.96 -10.57 32.72
CA THR A 13 -7.37 -11.41 31.70
C THR A 13 -6.43 -10.62 30.76
N VAL A 14 -5.63 -11.36 29.99
CA VAL A 14 -4.81 -10.77 28.92
C VAL A 14 -5.69 -10.08 27.88
N ASP A 15 -6.86 -10.65 27.58
CA ASP A 15 -7.80 -10.07 26.62
C ASP A 15 -8.34 -8.72 27.09
N ASP A 16 -8.65 -8.57 28.38
CA ASP A 16 -9.08 -7.28 28.96
C ASP A 16 -7.95 -6.23 28.84
N PHE A 17 -6.71 -6.66 29.02
CA PHE A 17 -5.55 -5.76 28.83
C PHE A 17 -5.42 -5.33 27.37
N LEU A 18 -5.46 -6.26 26.43
CA LEU A 18 -5.39 -5.97 25.00
C LEU A 18 -6.52 -5.03 24.56
N TYR A 19 -7.75 -5.30 25.00
CA TYR A 19 -8.91 -4.46 24.68
C TYR A 19 -8.77 -3.05 25.23
N ARG A 20 -8.33 -2.90 26.48
CA ARG A 20 -8.17 -1.58 27.12
C ARG A 20 -7.20 -0.68 26.38
N PHE A 21 -6.14 -1.25 25.78
CA PHE A 21 -5.13 -0.51 25.03
C PHE A 21 -5.35 -0.55 23.49
N GLY A 22 -6.44 -1.14 23.04
CA GLY A 22 -6.76 -1.26 21.62
C GLY A 22 -5.78 -2.14 20.84
N LEU A 23 -5.18 -3.11 21.52
CA LEU A 23 -4.17 -4.03 20.95
C LEU A 23 -4.77 -5.38 20.53
N GLU A 24 -6.07 -5.58 20.71
CA GLU A 24 -6.78 -6.75 20.21
C GLU A 24 -6.83 -6.78 18.68
N ASP A 25 -7.09 -7.96 18.11
CA ASP A 25 -7.27 -8.11 16.68
C ASP A 25 -8.39 -7.19 16.15
N GLY A 26 -8.06 -6.36 15.18
CA GLY A 26 -8.97 -5.36 14.65
C GLY A 26 -9.19 -4.15 15.56
N GLY A 27 -8.47 -4.04 16.67
CA GLY A 27 -8.56 -2.92 17.61
C GLY A 27 -8.00 -1.60 17.09
N ASP A 28 -8.10 -0.57 17.94
CA ASP A 28 -7.74 0.80 17.58
C ASP A 28 -6.29 0.95 17.09
N ALA A 29 -5.35 0.20 17.69
CA ALA A 29 -3.95 0.22 17.28
C ALA A 29 -3.76 -0.31 15.86
N GLN A 30 -4.38 -1.44 15.51
CA GLN A 30 -4.30 -2.00 14.17
C GLN A 30 -5.00 -1.11 13.14
N GLN A 31 -6.15 -0.55 13.49
CA GLN A 31 -6.83 0.43 12.63
C GLN A 31 -5.98 1.67 12.37
N ALA A 32 -5.29 2.16 13.40
CA ALA A 32 -4.39 3.30 13.26
C ALA A 32 -3.22 2.98 12.31
N VAL A 33 -2.62 1.79 12.41
CA VAL A 33 -1.55 1.36 11.49
C VAL A 33 -2.06 1.29 10.05
N ASP A 34 -3.16 0.61 9.81
CA ASP A 34 -3.71 0.41 8.47
C ASP A 34 -4.07 1.75 7.81
N ASN A 35 -4.71 2.64 8.55
CA ASN A 35 -5.06 3.98 8.07
C ASN A 35 -3.82 4.85 7.81
N ALA A 36 -2.83 4.81 8.70
CA ALA A 36 -1.60 5.57 8.55
C ALA A 36 -0.80 5.11 7.33
N VAL A 37 -0.68 3.80 7.11
CA VAL A 37 0.00 3.24 5.94
C VAL A 37 -0.70 3.67 4.65
N LEU A 38 -2.03 3.62 4.58
CA LEU A 38 -2.78 4.11 3.43
C LEU A 38 -2.53 5.59 3.15
N ALA A 39 -2.59 6.42 4.20
CA ALA A 39 -2.43 7.87 4.08
C ALA A 39 -1.01 8.25 3.65
N TRP A 40 0.02 7.71 4.28
CA TRP A 40 1.41 8.03 3.96
C TRP A 40 1.85 7.45 2.60
N ASN A 41 1.36 6.27 2.22
CA ASN A 41 1.63 5.70 0.91
C ASN A 41 1.13 6.58 -0.25
N GLN A 42 0.09 7.37 -0.04
CA GLN A 42 -0.43 8.26 -1.10
C GLN A 42 0.62 9.23 -1.65
N MET A 43 1.57 9.67 -0.82
CA MET A 43 2.63 10.59 -1.24
C MET A 43 3.61 9.96 -2.24
N TYR A 44 3.71 8.63 -2.23
CA TYR A 44 4.64 7.84 -3.04
C TYR A 44 3.96 7.07 -4.16
N LEU A 45 2.63 7.05 -4.16
CA LEU A 45 1.82 6.28 -5.09
C LEU A 45 1.79 6.95 -6.47
N PRO A 46 2.01 6.19 -7.55
CA PRO A 46 1.80 6.71 -8.88
C PRO A 46 0.35 7.15 -9.10
N MET A 47 0.14 8.38 -9.53
CA MET A 47 -1.17 8.96 -9.73
C MET A 47 -1.30 9.56 -11.13
N LEU A 48 -1.97 8.84 -12.01
CA LEU A 48 -2.42 9.40 -13.30
C LEU A 48 -3.87 9.90 -13.17
N THR A 49 -4.76 9.06 -12.64
CA THR A 49 -6.19 9.36 -12.45
C THR A 49 -6.62 9.31 -10.99
N GLY A 50 -5.78 8.79 -10.10
CA GLY A 50 -6.11 8.53 -8.70
C GLY A 50 -6.85 7.21 -8.44
N ASP A 51 -7.14 6.44 -9.49
CA ASP A 51 -7.92 5.20 -9.37
C ASP A 51 -7.27 4.18 -8.43
N LEU A 52 -5.94 4.04 -8.48
CA LEU A 52 -5.22 3.10 -7.63
C LEU A 52 -5.34 3.46 -6.15
N ALA A 53 -5.26 4.74 -5.82
CA ALA A 53 -5.43 5.22 -4.45
C ALA A 53 -6.87 5.01 -3.96
N GLN A 54 -7.86 5.35 -4.76
CA GLN A 54 -9.27 5.14 -4.42
C GLN A 54 -9.60 3.66 -4.27
N ALA A 55 -9.11 2.82 -5.17
CA ALA A 55 -9.29 1.38 -5.10
C ALA A 55 -8.65 0.77 -3.84
N ALA A 56 -7.50 1.28 -3.40
CA ALA A 56 -6.85 0.84 -2.17
C ALA A 56 -7.68 1.17 -0.92
N TYR A 57 -8.23 2.38 -0.85
CA TYR A 57 -9.14 2.76 0.24
C TYR A 57 -10.41 1.92 0.26
N ALA A 58 -10.99 1.63 -0.90
CA ALA A 58 -12.19 0.79 -1.01
C ALA A 58 -11.93 -0.67 -0.64
N ALA A 59 -10.76 -1.22 -0.98
CA ALA A 59 -10.40 -2.61 -0.78
C ALA A 59 -9.82 -2.91 0.61
N THR A 60 -9.27 -1.92 1.28
CA THR A 60 -8.66 -2.08 2.61
C THR A 60 -9.70 -1.92 3.70
N LYS A 61 -9.78 -2.92 4.58
CA LYS A 61 -10.58 -2.85 5.81
C LYS A 61 -9.65 -2.47 6.97
N PRO A 62 -9.77 -1.28 7.54
CA PRO A 62 -8.97 -0.89 8.72
C PRO A 62 -9.18 -1.88 9.88
N GLY A 63 -8.09 -2.28 10.51
CA GLY A 63 -8.10 -3.29 11.55
C GLY A 63 -7.82 -4.71 11.05
N SER A 64 -7.78 -4.95 9.73
CA SER A 64 -7.47 -6.27 9.16
C SER A 64 -6.00 -6.64 9.20
N GLY A 65 -5.11 -5.66 9.39
CA GLY A 65 -3.67 -5.85 9.29
C GLY A 65 -3.16 -5.94 7.85
N GLN A 66 -4.01 -5.65 6.87
CA GLN A 66 -3.67 -5.71 5.46
C GLN A 66 -4.07 -4.43 4.74
N VAL A 67 -3.14 -3.87 3.99
CA VAL A 67 -3.39 -2.77 3.04
C VAL A 67 -3.36 -3.36 1.64
N ILE A 68 -4.46 -3.23 0.90
CA ILE A 68 -4.69 -3.91 -0.37
C ILE A 68 -4.71 -2.90 -1.51
N TYR A 69 -3.85 -3.13 -2.49
CA TYR A 69 -3.87 -2.42 -3.78
C TYR A 69 -4.42 -3.36 -4.84
N PRO A 70 -5.72 -3.30 -5.14
CA PRO A 70 -6.36 -4.26 -6.04
C PRO A 70 -6.06 -3.96 -7.51
N GLY A 71 -6.33 -4.97 -8.33
CA GLY A 71 -6.22 -4.86 -9.77
C GLY A 71 -4.91 -5.40 -10.34
N PRO A 72 -4.92 -5.79 -11.62
CA PRO A 72 -3.79 -6.45 -12.25
C PRO A 72 -2.60 -5.52 -12.47
N TYR A 73 -2.82 -4.20 -12.48
CA TYR A 73 -1.78 -3.20 -12.70
C TYR A 73 -0.94 -2.89 -11.47
N ALA A 74 -1.51 -3.02 -10.28
CA ALA A 74 -0.84 -2.64 -9.03
C ALA A 74 0.52 -3.32 -8.88
N HIS A 75 0.60 -4.61 -9.18
CA HIS A 75 1.83 -5.39 -9.11
C HIS A 75 2.92 -4.84 -10.06
N TYR A 76 2.59 -4.57 -11.31
CA TYR A 76 3.55 -4.08 -12.30
C TYR A 76 4.01 -2.66 -11.99
N VAL A 77 3.09 -1.81 -11.59
CA VAL A 77 3.38 -0.43 -11.19
C VAL A 77 4.26 -0.41 -9.94
N TYR A 78 4.03 -1.35 -9.01
CA TYR A 78 4.84 -1.47 -7.80
C TYR A 78 6.28 -1.88 -8.07
N ILE A 79 6.50 -2.88 -8.93
CA ILE A 79 7.84 -3.32 -9.32
C ILE A 79 8.53 -2.29 -10.21
N GLY A 80 7.79 -1.53 -11.00
CA GLY A 80 8.32 -0.50 -11.87
C GLY A 80 9.00 -1.01 -13.13
N GLU A 81 8.63 -2.20 -13.59
CA GLU A 81 9.14 -2.79 -14.80
C GLU A 81 8.04 -2.99 -15.84
N VAL A 82 8.34 -2.64 -17.09
CA VAL A 82 7.41 -2.87 -18.20
C VAL A 82 7.39 -4.35 -18.56
N TYR A 83 6.20 -4.93 -18.54
CA TYR A 83 5.95 -6.31 -18.98
C TYR A 83 5.39 -6.32 -20.39
N GLY A 84 5.88 -7.20 -21.21
CA GLY A 84 5.48 -7.36 -22.60
C GLY A 84 5.26 -8.82 -22.99
N PRO A 85 4.84 -9.04 -24.24
CA PRO A 85 4.80 -8.06 -25.34
C PRO A 85 3.60 -7.12 -25.29
N ASN A 86 3.83 -5.87 -25.70
CA ASN A 86 2.81 -4.87 -25.99
C ASN A 86 3.00 -4.41 -27.44
N PHE A 87 1.92 -4.25 -28.16
CA PHE A 87 1.95 -3.89 -29.57
C PHE A 87 1.55 -2.41 -29.74
N PRO A 88 2.35 -1.63 -30.48
CA PRO A 88 2.05 -0.23 -30.66
C PRO A 88 0.86 -0.04 -31.61
N ILE A 89 0.02 0.94 -31.33
CA ILE A 89 -1.03 1.44 -32.19
C ILE A 89 -0.67 2.86 -32.61
N PHE A 90 -0.70 3.11 -33.91
CA PHE A 90 -0.42 4.39 -34.51
C PHE A 90 -1.74 4.94 -35.06
N ASP A 91 -2.23 6.04 -34.54
CA ASP A 91 -3.45 6.71 -35.00
C ASP A 91 -3.14 7.77 -36.09
N ASP A 92 -1.84 8.07 -36.30
CA ASP A 92 -1.36 9.01 -37.32
C ASP A 92 -0.03 8.54 -37.93
N ASP A 93 0.44 9.26 -38.93
CA ASP A 93 1.68 8.98 -39.66
C ASP A 93 2.96 9.50 -38.96
N SER A 94 2.87 9.92 -37.70
CA SER A 94 4.01 10.49 -36.95
C SER A 94 5.11 9.48 -36.62
N GLY A 95 4.79 8.17 -36.72
CA GLY A 95 5.69 7.10 -36.30
C GLY A 95 5.83 6.97 -34.77
N ILE A 96 5.04 7.71 -34.00
CA ILE A 96 4.99 7.66 -32.55
C ILE A 96 3.73 6.89 -32.13
N PRO A 97 3.85 5.81 -31.35
CA PRO A 97 2.66 5.08 -30.88
C PRO A 97 1.79 5.97 -29.99
N THR A 98 0.51 6.06 -30.31
CA THR A 98 -0.49 6.78 -29.50
C THR A 98 -1.05 5.92 -28.40
N ARG A 99 -1.12 4.62 -28.61
CA ARG A 99 -1.62 3.62 -27.66
C ARG A 99 -0.84 2.32 -27.78
N TRP A 100 -1.00 1.48 -26.76
CA TRP A 100 -0.43 0.14 -26.74
C TRP A 100 -1.52 -0.90 -26.55
N TYR A 101 -1.45 -1.98 -27.30
CA TYR A 101 -2.40 -3.08 -27.24
C TYR A 101 -1.73 -4.34 -26.68
N SER A 102 -2.46 -5.05 -25.82
CA SER A 102 -2.08 -6.36 -25.31
C SER A 102 -3.06 -7.41 -25.78
N ILE A 103 -2.57 -8.50 -26.32
CA ILE A 103 -3.43 -9.61 -26.75
C ILE A 103 -3.97 -10.30 -25.47
N PRO A 104 -5.30 -10.40 -25.31
CA PRO A 104 -5.90 -11.10 -24.16
C PRO A 104 -5.41 -12.55 -24.08
N GLY A 105 -5.05 -12.99 -22.88
CA GLY A 105 -4.56 -14.35 -22.64
C GLY A 105 -3.09 -14.60 -23.01
N MET A 106 -2.41 -13.65 -23.64
CA MET A 106 -0.98 -13.77 -23.92
C MET A 106 -0.17 -13.61 -22.63
N LYS A 107 0.70 -14.57 -22.35
CA LYS A 107 1.60 -14.50 -21.19
C LYS A 107 2.60 -13.36 -21.36
N LYS A 108 2.70 -12.52 -20.36
CA LYS A 108 3.65 -11.40 -20.31
C LYS A 108 4.90 -11.76 -19.51
N HIS A 109 6.01 -11.19 -19.94
CA HIS A 109 7.32 -11.35 -19.33
C HIS A 109 7.97 -9.99 -19.08
N PRO A 110 8.86 -9.86 -18.08
CA PRO A 110 9.61 -8.63 -17.88
C PRO A 110 10.46 -8.31 -19.11
N THR A 111 10.46 -7.04 -19.51
CA THR A 111 11.18 -6.57 -20.71
C THR A 111 12.56 -6.00 -20.38
N GLY A 112 12.91 -5.82 -19.09
CA GLY A 112 14.09 -5.11 -18.65
C GLY A 112 14.00 -3.60 -18.74
N LYS A 113 12.89 -3.05 -19.24
CA LYS A 113 12.64 -1.60 -19.31
C LYS A 113 11.98 -1.11 -18.04
N LYS A 114 12.53 -0.02 -17.48
CA LYS A 114 11.91 0.66 -16.35
C LYS A 114 10.65 1.40 -16.78
N MET A 115 9.65 1.40 -15.90
CA MET A 115 8.42 2.15 -16.09
C MET A 115 8.68 3.64 -15.81
N ASN A 116 8.12 4.51 -16.65
CA ASN A 116 8.11 5.94 -16.42
C ASN A 116 6.87 6.33 -15.62
N TYR A 117 7.05 7.14 -14.59
CA TYR A 117 5.96 7.63 -13.75
C TYR A 117 5.72 9.11 -14.00
N THR A 118 4.44 9.50 -14.04
CA THR A 118 4.06 10.91 -14.05
C THR A 118 4.26 11.50 -12.65
N LEU A 119 5.00 12.60 -12.58
CA LEU A 119 5.32 13.28 -11.31
C LEU A 119 4.52 14.57 -11.08
N ASP A 120 3.62 14.91 -12.00
CA ASP A 120 2.88 16.18 -11.97
C ASP A 120 1.96 16.31 -10.75
N PHE A 121 1.30 15.22 -10.38
CA PHE A 121 0.40 15.18 -9.22
C PHE A 121 1.11 14.73 -7.95
N ASN A 122 2.14 13.91 -8.07
CA ASN A 122 2.82 13.31 -6.95
C ASN A 122 4.33 13.23 -7.24
N PRO A 123 5.11 14.20 -6.76
CA PRO A 123 6.55 14.28 -7.06
C PRO A 123 7.36 13.08 -6.55
N LEU A 124 6.85 12.35 -5.56
CA LEU A 124 7.49 11.16 -4.99
C LEU A 124 7.01 9.85 -5.62
N ALA A 125 6.12 9.92 -6.63
CA ALA A 125 5.61 8.75 -7.31
C ALA A 125 6.73 7.86 -7.88
N GLY A 126 6.56 6.56 -7.76
CA GLY A 126 7.53 5.61 -8.26
C GLY A 126 7.30 4.20 -7.75
N PRO A 127 8.23 3.27 -8.06
CA PRO A 127 8.14 1.89 -7.62
C PRO A 127 8.38 1.76 -6.12
N TYR A 128 7.99 0.63 -5.56
CA TYR A 128 8.22 0.26 -4.15
C TYR A 128 7.77 1.34 -3.16
N TRP A 129 6.60 1.94 -3.40
CA TRP A 129 6.11 3.06 -2.59
C TRP A 129 5.99 2.73 -1.12
N ASN A 130 5.60 1.50 -0.77
CA ASN A 130 5.45 1.11 0.63
C ASN A 130 6.79 1.05 1.37
N GLU A 131 7.84 0.50 0.75
CA GLU A 131 9.17 0.43 1.35
C GLU A 131 9.80 1.82 1.50
N ARG A 132 9.65 2.68 0.49
CA ARG A 132 10.15 4.06 0.55
C ARG A 132 9.40 4.88 1.59
N MET A 133 8.08 4.73 1.66
CA MET A 133 7.26 5.35 2.69
C MET A 133 7.69 4.91 4.09
N LYS A 134 7.88 3.62 4.31
CA LYS A 134 8.34 3.12 5.62
C LYS A 134 9.70 3.66 6.01
N ALA A 135 10.63 3.78 5.08
CA ALA A 135 11.95 4.35 5.36
C ALA A 135 11.87 5.79 5.85
N ASP A 136 10.92 6.58 5.31
CA ASP A 136 10.79 8.00 5.64
C ASP A 136 9.83 8.29 6.79
N HIS A 137 8.76 7.49 6.97
CA HIS A 137 7.63 7.81 7.84
C HIS A 137 7.31 6.75 8.91
N MET A 138 8.22 5.82 9.19
CA MET A 138 7.97 4.81 10.24
C MET A 138 7.69 5.46 11.59
N GLU A 139 8.42 6.51 11.96
CA GLU A 139 8.22 7.18 13.25
C GLU A 139 6.87 7.92 13.29
N ASP A 140 6.43 8.48 12.17
CA ASP A 140 5.11 9.12 12.07
C ASP A 140 3.98 8.10 12.29
N ILE A 141 4.10 6.92 11.71
CA ILE A 141 3.15 5.81 11.91
C ILE A 141 3.14 5.38 13.39
N LEU A 142 4.31 5.19 13.98
CA LEU A 142 4.43 4.82 15.40
C LEU A 142 3.82 5.89 16.32
N GLN A 143 3.97 7.15 15.98
CA GLN A 143 3.37 8.24 16.75
C GLN A 143 1.84 8.21 16.68
N GLU A 144 1.26 7.93 15.54
CA GLU A 144 -0.19 7.77 15.39
C GLU A 144 -0.72 6.60 16.24
N VAL A 145 0.01 5.48 16.27
CA VAL A 145 -0.33 4.33 17.12
C VAL A 145 -0.26 4.72 18.61
N ARG A 146 0.80 5.40 19.03
CA ARG A 146 0.95 5.89 20.41
C ARG A 146 -0.20 6.81 20.83
N ASN A 147 -0.68 7.65 19.91
CA ASN A 147 -1.79 8.57 20.19
C ASN A 147 -3.09 7.83 20.50
N VAL A 148 -3.34 6.67 19.89
CA VAL A 148 -4.56 5.88 20.15
C VAL A 148 -4.40 4.89 21.31
N THR A 149 -3.17 4.50 21.66
CA THR A 149 -2.89 3.55 22.74
C THR A 149 -2.62 4.22 24.10
N ASN A 150 -2.22 5.49 24.12
CA ASN A 150 -1.99 6.29 25.33
C ASN A 150 -3.28 6.92 25.85
N ARG A 151 -4.27 6.11 26.14
CA ARG A 151 -5.57 6.55 26.69
C ARG A 151 -5.66 6.35 28.21
#